data_1ea9ab27b24fd9694d96a3e6085b568d
#
_entry.id   1ea9ab27b24fd9694d96a3e6085b568d
#
_cell.length_a   1.000
_cell.length_b   1.000
_cell.length_c   1.000
_cell.angle_alpha   90.00
_cell.angle_beta   90.00
_cell.angle_gamma   90.00
#
_symmetry.space_group_name_H-M   'P 1'
#
loop_
_entity.id
_entity.type
_entity.pdbx_description
1 polymer ?
#
loop_
_entity_poly.entity_id
_entity_poly.type
_entity_poly.pdbx_seq_one_letter_code
_entity_poly.pdbx_strand_id
1 'polypeptide(L)'
;MPPSLPEPTPAPAPTLPPAGGGAPAPDLTEVYRQAHALAAPGQCITALHLGPVHCVLATGQEPTQPSALLTLALGQQKTARAFFRSDVPTPLELETAIASVEDEVYAAHVRHRQWVPEGALAQLYSADPALHEIATLAGMGSGPARVLPLEAMERLFNRLAAVAQGRPAAHEGLPASPTFAASLVVLRELMHHMPFAEITLLDLQ
;
A
#
# COMPACT_ATOMS: atom_id res chain seq x y z
N MET A 1 51.52 -31.29 8.33
CA MET A 1 50.58 -30.19 8.01
C MET A 1 49.53 -30.71 7.05
N PRO A 2 48.24 -30.79 7.39
CA PRO A 2 47.21 -31.15 6.43
C PRO A 2 46.90 -29.96 5.55
N PRO A 3 46.46 -30.17 4.28
CA PRO A 3 46.10 -29.09 3.36
C PRO A 3 44.76 -28.40 3.78
N SER A 4 44.74 -27.07 3.73
CA SER A 4 43.58 -26.25 4.00
C SER A 4 42.52 -26.50 2.91
N LEU A 5 41.28 -26.70 3.34
CA LEU A 5 40.10 -26.75 2.45
C LEU A 5 39.78 -25.37 1.91
N PRO A 6 39.35 -25.21 0.65
CA PRO A 6 38.93 -23.92 0.11
C PRO A 6 37.62 -23.46 0.76
N GLU A 7 37.54 -22.17 1.06
CA GLU A 7 36.31 -21.54 1.56
C GLU A 7 35.19 -21.60 0.52
N PRO A 8 33.93 -21.78 0.93
CA PRO A 8 32.80 -21.79 0.01
C PRO A 8 32.56 -20.38 -0.55
N THR A 9 32.53 -20.29 -1.87
CA THR A 9 32.15 -19.05 -2.60
C THR A 9 30.69 -18.69 -2.25
N PRO A 10 30.39 -17.44 -1.87
CA PRO A 10 29.03 -17.03 -1.59
C PRO A 10 28.15 -17.16 -2.87
N ALA A 11 26.97 -17.74 -2.69
CA ALA A 11 25.99 -17.87 -3.75
C ALA A 11 25.55 -16.49 -4.26
N PRO A 12 25.33 -16.32 -5.58
CA PRO A 12 24.81 -15.05 -6.12
C PRO A 12 23.41 -14.77 -5.56
N ALA A 13 23.16 -13.50 -5.21
CA ALA A 13 21.85 -13.04 -4.76
C ALA A 13 20.76 -13.39 -5.80
N PRO A 14 19.56 -13.79 -5.38
CA PRO A 14 18.48 -14.09 -6.31
C PRO A 14 18.10 -12.86 -7.13
N THR A 15 18.28 -12.94 -8.44
CA THR A 15 17.80 -11.94 -9.39
C THR A 15 16.28 -12.07 -9.49
N LEU A 16 15.53 -11.04 -9.11
CA LEU A 16 14.08 -10.97 -9.31
C LEU A 16 13.76 -11.03 -10.82
N PRO A 17 12.75 -11.82 -11.23
CA PRO A 17 12.30 -11.83 -12.62
C PRO A 17 11.71 -10.47 -13.02
N PRO A 18 11.82 -10.04 -14.31
CA PRO A 18 11.26 -8.78 -14.77
C PRO A 18 9.73 -8.77 -14.61
N ALA A 19 9.21 -7.72 -14.00
CA ALA A 19 7.78 -7.50 -13.83
C ALA A 19 7.09 -7.40 -15.21
N GLY A 20 5.99 -8.14 -15.37
CA GLY A 20 5.13 -8.08 -16.56
C GLY A 20 4.61 -6.66 -16.78
N GLY A 21 4.46 -6.29 -18.07
CA GLY A 21 4.25 -4.94 -18.64
C GLY A 21 3.08 -4.12 -18.09
N GLY A 22 3.25 -3.57 -16.89
CA GLY A 22 2.51 -2.44 -16.35
C GLY A 22 3.40 -1.19 -16.37
N ALA A 23 2.82 -0.02 -16.15
CA ALA A 23 3.59 1.20 -15.95
C ALA A 23 4.70 0.94 -14.89
N PRO A 24 5.91 1.51 -15.06
CA PRO A 24 6.97 1.32 -14.10
C PRO A 24 6.49 1.69 -12.70
N ALA A 25 6.83 0.87 -11.70
CA ALA A 25 6.52 1.18 -10.32
C ALA A 25 7.15 2.53 -9.95
N PRO A 26 6.44 3.40 -9.21
CA PRO A 26 7.01 4.65 -8.76
C PRO A 26 8.26 4.38 -7.91
N ASP A 27 9.30 5.20 -8.10
CA ASP A 27 10.49 5.12 -7.26
C ASP A 27 10.12 5.55 -5.83
N LEU A 28 10.06 4.58 -4.92
CA LEU A 28 9.66 4.81 -3.53
C LEU A 28 10.59 5.80 -2.80
N THR A 29 11.86 5.85 -3.19
CA THR A 29 12.82 6.81 -2.65
C THR A 29 12.47 8.23 -3.10
N GLU A 30 12.03 8.38 -4.34
CA GLU A 30 11.57 9.66 -4.87
C GLU A 30 10.28 10.12 -4.19
N VAL A 31 9.29 9.21 -4.04
CA VAL A 31 8.06 9.49 -3.27
C VAL A 31 8.39 9.96 -1.87
N TYR A 32 9.28 9.24 -1.17
CA TYR A 32 9.72 9.59 0.17
C TYR A 32 10.37 10.99 0.25
N ARG A 33 11.27 11.30 -0.69
CA ARG A 33 11.97 12.58 -0.75
C ARG A 33 11.03 13.75 -1.06
N GLN A 34 10.09 13.58 -2.00
CA GLN A 34 9.08 14.60 -2.31
C GLN A 34 8.10 14.80 -1.15
N ALA A 35 7.71 13.73 -0.46
CA ALA A 35 6.89 13.83 0.74
C ALA A 35 7.56 14.69 1.82
N HIS A 36 8.86 14.49 2.04
CA HIS A 36 9.62 15.34 2.97
C HIS A 36 9.68 16.81 2.56
N ALA A 37 9.73 17.12 1.27
CA ALA A 37 9.72 18.51 0.79
C ALA A 37 8.38 19.23 1.05
N LEU A 38 7.29 18.48 1.23
CA LEU A 38 5.95 18.99 1.52
C LEU A 38 5.63 19.01 3.01
N ALA A 39 6.27 18.14 3.78
CA ALA A 39 5.99 17.97 5.20
C ALA A 39 6.63 19.08 6.06
N ALA A 40 6.10 19.28 7.26
CA ALA A 40 6.72 20.15 8.25
C ALA A 40 8.06 19.59 8.72
N PRO A 41 9.04 20.46 9.06
CA PRO A 41 10.35 20.01 9.57
C PRO A 41 10.19 19.09 10.79
N GLY A 42 10.92 17.96 10.76
CA GLY A 42 10.90 16.96 11.85
C GLY A 42 9.71 16.00 11.81
N GLN A 43 8.85 16.11 10.83
CA GLN A 43 7.72 15.19 10.64
C GLN A 43 8.22 13.80 10.25
N CYS A 44 7.66 12.77 10.85
CA CYS A 44 7.89 11.38 10.42
C CYS A 44 7.05 11.09 9.15
N ILE A 45 7.69 10.56 8.13
CA ILE A 45 7.08 10.24 6.83
C ILE A 45 7.06 8.74 6.63
N THR A 46 5.98 8.24 6.08
CA THR A 46 5.89 6.88 5.52
C THR A 46 5.46 6.98 4.05
N ALA A 47 6.33 6.59 3.14
CA ALA A 47 5.99 6.41 1.72
C ALA A 47 5.54 4.97 1.49
N LEU A 48 4.41 4.79 0.80
CA LEU A 48 3.80 3.51 0.47
C LEU A 48 3.93 3.22 -1.03
N HIS A 49 4.35 2.01 -1.36
CA HIS A 49 4.15 1.40 -2.68
C HIS A 49 3.27 0.15 -2.56
N LEU A 50 2.09 0.19 -3.18
CA LEU A 50 1.17 -0.94 -3.30
C LEU A 50 1.42 -1.67 -4.63
N GLY A 51 2.39 -2.56 -4.62
CA GLY A 51 2.75 -3.34 -5.81
C GLY A 51 1.81 -4.51 -6.09
N PRO A 52 2.03 -5.24 -7.19
CA PRO A 52 1.19 -6.37 -7.56
C PRO A 52 1.25 -7.55 -6.58
N VAL A 53 2.40 -7.77 -5.93
CA VAL A 53 2.65 -8.93 -5.05
C VAL A 53 2.97 -8.53 -3.62
N HIS A 54 3.61 -7.39 -3.41
CA HIS A 54 4.03 -6.87 -2.11
C HIS A 54 3.65 -5.40 -1.95
N CYS A 55 3.42 -4.99 -0.71
CA CYS A 55 3.48 -3.58 -0.32
C CYS A 55 4.84 -3.29 0.27
N VAL A 56 5.36 -2.09 0.04
CA VAL A 56 6.58 -1.60 0.68
C VAL A 56 6.30 -0.27 1.35
N LEU A 57 6.72 -0.15 2.61
CA LEU A 57 6.66 1.07 3.39
C LEU A 57 8.10 1.56 3.64
N ALA A 58 8.38 2.80 3.29
CA ALA A 58 9.64 3.48 3.59
C ALA A 58 9.38 4.56 4.62
N THR A 59 9.94 4.42 5.84
CA THR A 59 9.61 5.27 6.99
C THR A 59 10.85 5.94 7.55
N GLY A 60 10.75 7.22 7.92
CA GLY A 60 11.84 7.96 8.57
C GLY A 60 11.54 9.43 8.77
N GLN A 61 12.51 10.14 9.36
CA GLN A 61 12.47 11.59 9.59
C GLN A 61 13.53 12.34 8.76
N GLU A 62 14.56 11.64 8.28
CA GLU A 62 15.64 12.25 7.50
C GLU A 62 15.20 12.48 6.05
N PRO A 63 15.35 13.70 5.48
CA PRO A 63 14.83 14.01 4.15
C PRO A 63 15.45 13.22 3.00
N THR A 64 16.68 12.73 3.17
CA THR A 64 17.45 12.12 2.09
C THR A 64 17.23 10.64 1.93
N GLN A 65 16.91 9.95 3.05
CA GLN A 65 16.72 8.48 3.03
C GLN A 65 15.81 8.02 4.17
N PRO A 66 15.00 7.00 3.96
CA PRO A 66 14.19 6.41 5.03
C PRO A 66 15.09 5.68 6.04
N SER A 67 14.69 5.71 7.30
CA SER A 67 15.37 4.98 8.38
C SER A 67 15.07 3.47 8.32
N ALA A 68 13.94 3.10 7.70
CA ALA A 68 13.51 1.71 7.59
C ALA A 68 12.70 1.45 6.32
N LEU A 69 12.85 0.22 5.82
CA LEU A 69 12.01 -0.36 4.77
C LEU A 69 11.28 -1.58 5.33
N LEU A 70 9.97 -1.61 5.18
CA LEU A 70 9.13 -2.72 5.61
C LEU A 70 8.37 -3.27 4.41
N THR A 71 8.58 -4.55 4.11
CA THR A 71 7.85 -5.26 3.06
C THR A 71 6.78 -6.14 3.68
N LEU A 72 5.55 -6.00 3.20
CA LEU A 72 4.41 -6.84 3.53
C LEU A 72 4.13 -7.80 2.38
N ALA A 73 3.75 -9.02 2.72
CA ALA A 73 3.35 -10.03 1.73
C ALA A 73 1.94 -9.77 1.14
N LEU A 74 1.56 -8.51 1.05
CA LEU A 74 0.31 -8.00 0.50
C LEU A 74 0.57 -7.31 -0.83
N GLY A 75 -0.27 -7.57 -1.83
CA GLY A 75 -0.20 -6.88 -3.10
C GLY A 75 -1.53 -7.03 -3.84
N GLN A 76 -1.86 -6.03 -4.65
CA GLN A 76 -3.18 -5.94 -5.28
C GLN A 76 -3.56 -7.19 -6.10
N GLN A 77 -2.64 -7.74 -6.91
CA GLN A 77 -2.91 -8.93 -7.70
C GLN A 77 -2.85 -10.21 -6.86
N LYS A 78 -1.90 -10.28 -5.90
CA LYS A 78 -1.79 -11.42 -5.00
C LYS A 78 -3.05 -11.59 -4.16
N THR A 79 -3.52 -10.51 -3.53
CA THR A 79 -4.74 -10.51 -2.73
C THR A 79 -5.97 -10.82 -3.57
N ALA A 80 -6.10 -10.20 -4.75
CA ALA A 80 -7.19 -10.50 -5.66
C ALA A 80 -7.27 -11.99 -6.02
N ARG A 81 -6.14 -12.59 -6.44
CA ARG A 81 -6.09 -14.00 -6.82
C ARG A 81 -6.32 -14.97 -5.67
N ALA A 82 -5.90 -14.59 -4.45
CA ALA A 82 -6.07 -15.43 -3.28
C ALA A 82 -7.53 -15.53 -2.82
N PHE A 83 -8.28 -14.41 -2.89
CA PHE A 83 -9.57 -14.32 -2.24
C PHE A 83 -10.76 -14.15 -3.19
N PHE A 84 -10.60 -13.54 -4.37
CA PHE A 84 -11.70 -13.21 -5.27
C PHE A 84 -11.76 -14.16 -6.47
N ARG A 85 -12.97 -14.70 -6.74
CA ARG A 85 -13.19 -15.68 -7.81
C ARG A 85 -13.79 -15.07 -9.06
N SER A 86 -14.36 -13.88 -8.93
CA SER A 86 -15.04 -13.14 -9.99
C SER A 86 -14.69 -11.66 -9.95
N ASP A 87 -15.14 -10.90 -10.94
CA ASP A 87 -14.87 -9.47 -11.05
C ASP A 87 -15.46 -8.66 -9.88
N VAL A 88 -16.52 -9.18 -9.27
CA VAL A 88 -17.14 -8.62 -8.07
C VAL A 88 -17.01 -9.63 -6.94
N PRO A 89 -16.36 -9.29 -5.83
CA PRO A 89 -16.25 -10.20 -4.69
C PRO A 89 -17.62 -10.43 -4.03
N THR A 90 -17.81 -11.63 -3.49
CA THR A 90 -18.93 -11.93 -2.59
C THR A 90 -18.66 -11.37 -1.19
N PRO A 91 -19.70 -11.23 -0.31
CA PRO A 91 -19.48 -10.80 1.08
C PRO A 91 -18.48 -11.67 1.83
N LEU A 92 -18.56 -13.00 1.69
CA LEU A 92 -17.66 -13.94 2.35
C LEU A 92 -16.21 -13.82 1.85
N GLU A 93 -16.01 -13.57 0.56
CA GLU A 93 -14.69 -13.32 -0.02
C GLU A 93 -14.09 -12.02 0.53
N LEU A 94 -14.90 -10.95 0.65
CA LEU A 94 -14.45 -9.70 1.27
C LEU A 94 -14.06 -9.89 2.73
N GLU A 95 -14.91 -10.53 3.53
CA GLU A 95 -14.64 -10.80 4.95
C GLU A 95 -13.35 -11.62 5.12
N THR A 96 -13.16 -12.65 4.30
CA THR A 96 -11.96 -13.49 4.34
C THR A 96 -10.70 -12.71 3.93
N ALA A 97 -10.81 -11.85 2.91
CA ALA A 97 -9.71 -11.00 2.48
C ALA A 97 -9.33 -9.97 3.56
N ILE A 98 -10.33 -9.32 4.17
CA ILE A 98 -10.13 -8.36 5.27
C ILE A 98 -9.37 -9.03 6.41
N ALA A 99 -9.86 -10.17 6.92
CA ALA A 99 -9.22 -10.86 8.05
C ALA A 99 -7.75 -11.22 7.75
N SER A 100 -7.47 -11.73 6.55
CA SER A 100 -6.09 -12.08 6.16
C SER A 100 -5.18 -10.87 5.98
N VAL A 101 -5.70 -9.76 5.45
CA VAL A 101 -4.95 -8.51 5.29
C VAL A 101 -4.70 -7.85 6.64
N GLU A 102 -5.70 -7.85 7.53
CA GLU A 102 -5.59 -7.34 8.90
C GLU A 102 -4.46 -8.02 9.67
N ASP A 103 -4.38 -9.35 9.63
CA ASP A 103 -3.33 -10.12 10.31
C ASP A 103 -1.92 -9.68 9.87
N GLU A 104 -1.70 -9.53 8.57
CA GLU A 104 -0.40 -9.10 8.02
C GLU A 104 -0.10 -7.64 8.36
N VAL A 105 -1.09 -6.76 8.27
CA VAL A 105 -0.95 -5.33 8.62
C VAL A 105 -0.69 -5.15 10.11
N TYR A 106 -1.34 -5.93 10.97
CA TYR A 106 -1.08 -5.88 12.41
C TYR A 106 0.38 -6.24 12.74
N ALA A 107 0.88 -7.33 12.14
CA ALA A 107 2.29 -7.72 12.29
C ALA A 107 3.26 -6.64 11.75
N ALA A 108 2.89 -5.96 10.68
CA ALA A 108 3.64 -4.84 10.13
C ALA A 108 3.60 -3.61 11.04
N HIS A 109 2.45 -3.29 11.63
CA HIS A 109 2.28 -2.18 12.57
C HIS A 109 3.22 -2.28 13.78
N VAL A 110 3.32 -3.48 14.38
CA VAL A 110 4.23 -3.72 15.51
C VAL A 110 5.69 -3.40 15.15
N ARG A 111 6.11 -3.72 13.93
CA ARG A 111 7.46 -3.40 13.41
C ARG A 111 7.60 -1.91 13.06
N HIS A 112 6.61 -1.34 12.38
CA HIS A 112 6.60 0.06 11.95
C HIS A 112 6.74 1.03 13.11
N ARG A 113 6.04 0.79 14.23
CA ARG A 113 6.10 1.62 15.44
C ARG A 113 7.52 1.80 16.01
N GLN A 114 8.45 0.90 15.72
CA GLN A 114 9.83 1.00 16.21
C GLN A 114 10.61 2.14 15.54
N TRP A 115 10.15 2.64 14.39
CA TRP A 115 10.78 3.72 13.63
C TRP A 115 10.00 5.03 13.67
N VAL A 116 8.82 5.03 14.27
CA VAL A 116 8.05 6.26 14.51
C VAL A 116 8.39 6.76 15.91
N PRO A 117 8.83 8.02 16.06
CA PRO A 117 9.15 8.58 17.37
C PRO A 117 7.98 8.48 18.34
N GLU A 118 8.27 8.32 19.63
CA GLU A 118 7.26 8.24 20.66
C GLU A 118 6.39 9.52 20.68
N GLY A 119 5.07 9.34 20.67
CA GLY A 119 4.10 10.45 20.62
C GLY A 119 3.95 11.12 19.26
N ALA A 120 4.72 10.72 18.21
CA ALA A 120 4.53 11.20 16.85
C ALA A 120 3.55 10.31 16.07
N LEU A 121 2.89 10.90 15.07
CA LEU A 121 2.17 10.20 14.02
C LEU A 121 2.95 10.35 12.72
N ALA A 122 3.18 9.24 12.02
CA ALA A 122 3.74 9.29 10.69
C ALA A 122 2.68 9.74 9.68
N GLN A 123 3.07 10.56 8.70
CA GLN A 123 2.21 10.93 7.58
C GLN A 123 2.40 9.95 6.44
N LEU A 124 1.31 9.51 5.82
CA LEU A 124 1.32 8.52 4.74
C LEU A 124 1.27 9.20 3.37
N TYR A 125 2.18 8.79 2.48
CA TYR A 125 2.27 9.28 1.10
C TYR A 125 2.39 8.14 0.10
N SER A 126 1.89 8.34 -1.11
CA SER A 126 2.11 7.41 -2.23
C SER A 126 2.03 8.15 -3.57
N ALA A 127 2.51 7.52 -4.64
CA ALA A 127 2.31 7.95 -6.01
C ALA A 127 1.75 6.81 -6.89
N ASP A 128 1.16 5.79 -6.28
CA ASP A 128 0.66 4.63 -7.02
C ASP A 128 -0.61 4.96 -7.81
N PRO A 129 -0.67 4.60 -9.11
CA PRO A 129 -1.86 4.83 -9.94
C PRO A 129 -3.14 4.20 -9.37
N ALA A 130 -3.04 3.02 -8.76
CA ALA A 130 -4.20 2.35 -8.14
C ALA A 130 -4.78 3.17 -6.98
N LEU A 131 -3.95 3.87 -6.21
CA LEU A 131 -4.40 4.72 -5.11
C LEU A 131 -4.95 6.05 -5.61
N HIS A 132 -4.43 6.58 -6.72
CA HIS A 132 -5.03 7.72 -7.41
C HIS A 132 -6.41 7.40 -7.98
N GLU A 133 -6.63 6.19 -8.49
CA GLU A 133 -7.96 5.71 -8.91
C GLU A 133 -8.92 5.67 -7.72
N ILE A 134 -8.50 5.10 -6.58
CA ILE A 134 -9.28 5.06 -5.34
C ILE A 134 -9.68 6.47 -4.90
N ALA A 135 -8.74 7.42 -4.87
CA ALA A 135 -9.03 8.80 -4.48
C ALA A 135 -10.01 9.48 -5.44
N THR A 136 -9.89 9.23 -6.76
CA THR A 136 -10.82 9.75 -7.77
C THR A 136 -12.23 9.21 -7.53
N LEU A 137 -12.38 7.90 -7.29
CA LEU A 137 -13.67 7.26 -7.02
C LEU A 137 -14.26 7.64 -5.65
N ALA A 138 -13.41 8.02 -4.69
CA ALA A 138 -13.82 8.60 -3.41
C ALA A 138 -14.26 10.07 -3.52
N GLY A 139 -14.19 10.68 -4.72
CA GLY A 139 -14.62 12.06 -4.97
C GLY A 139 -13.55 13.11 -4.66
N MET A 140 -12.29 12.71 -4.48
CA MET A 140 -11.21 13.66 -4.30
C MET A 140 -10.84 14.34 -5.62
N GLY A 141 -10.69 15.67 -5.59
CA GLY A 141 -10.29 16.46 -6.76
C GLY A 141 -8.94 16.05 -7.33
N SER A 142 -8.55 16.66 -8.46
CA SER A 142 -7.21 16.53 -9.05
C SER A 142 -6.27 17.59 -8.49
N GLY A 143 -4.96 17.31 -8.44
CA GLY A 143 -3.94 18.25 -8.00
C GLY A 143 -2.62 17.54 -7.71
N PRO A 144 -1.51 18.30 -7.61
CA PRO A 144 -0.16 17.74 -7.45
C PRO A 144 0.06 16.98 -6.12
N ALA A 145 -0.77 17.28 -5.12
CA ALA A 145 -0.80 16.59 -3.85
C ALA A 145 -2.27 16.43 -3.41
N ARG A 146 -2.80 15.24 -3.59
CA ARG A 146 -4.21 14.92 -3.36
C ARG A 146 -4.38 14.18 -2.05
N VAL A 147 -5.16 14.73 -1.12
CA VAL A 147 -5.41 14.11 0.18
C VAL A 147 -6.66 13.24 0.12
N LEU A 148 -6.53 11.97 0.52
CA LEU A 148 -7.63 11.04 0.72
C LEU A 148 -7.77 10.76 2.22
N PRO A 149 -8.76 11.36 2.91
CA PRO A 149 -9.04 11.07 4.31
C PRO A 149 -9.59 9.65 4.48
N LEU A 150 -9.29 9.02 5.62
CA LEU A 150 -9.80 7.70 6.00
C LEU A 150 -11.33 7.61 5.86
N GLU A 151 -12.04 8.65 6.29
CA GLU A 151 -13.51 8.70 6.19
C GLU A 151 -14.02 8.65 4.74
N ALA A 152 -13.34 9.29 3.79
CA ALA A 152 -13.71 9.25 2.37
C ALA A 152 -13.45 7.86 1.77
N MET A 153 -12.34 7.24 2.16
CA MET A 153 -12.02 5.86 1.77
C MET A 153 -13.04 4.87 2.36
N GLU A 154 -13.48 5.05 3.62
CA GLU A 154 -14.52 4.23 4.23
C GLU A 154 -15.86 4.34 3.50
N ARG A 155 -16.25 5.53 3.08
CA ARG A 155 -17.47 5.69 2.25
C ARG A 155 -17.35 4.92 0.93
N LEU A 156 -16.17 4.93 0.30
CA LEU A 156 -15.93 4.17 -0.92
C LEU A 156 -15.99 2.65 -0.66
N PHE A 157 -15.40 2.20 0.45
CA PHE A 157 -15.45 0.80 0.87
C PHE A 157 -16.89 0.33 1.13
N ASN A 158 -17.73 1.16 1.76
CA ASN A 158 -19.15 0.83 1.97
C ASN A 158 -19.91 0.66 0.64
N ARG A 159 -19.53 1.40 -0.42
CA ARG A 159 -20.09 1.17 -1.78
C ARG A 159 -19.63 -0.18 -2.33
N LEU A 160 -18.36 -0.56 -2.14
CA LEU A 160 -17.88 -1.90 -2.54
C LEU A 160 -18.61 -3.00 -1.78
N ALA A 161 -18.82 -2.84 -0.47
CA ALA A 161 -19.57 -3.79 0.34
C ALA A 161 -21.04 -3.95 -0.16
N ALA A 162 -21.68 -2.85 -0.56
CA ALA A 162 -23.01 -2.89 -1.16
C ALA A 162 -23.02 -3.63 -2.51
N VAL A 163 -21.97 -3.47 -3.33
CA VAL A 163 -21.80 -4.22 -4.58
C VAL A 163 -21.62 -5.72 -4.29
N ALA A 164 -20.83 -6.08 -3.31
CA ALA A 164 -20.66 -7.46 -2.85
C ALA A 164 -21.99 -8.10 -2.39
N GLN A 165 -22.89 -7.29 -1.81
CA GLN A 165 -24.24 -7.70 -1.41
C GLN A 165 -25.25 -7.75 -2.55
N GLY A 166 -24.83 -7.55 -3.80
CA GLY A 166 -25.65 -7.70 -5.00
C GLY A 166 -26.10 -6.40 -5.66
N ARG A 167 -25.67 -5.21 -5.20
CA ARG A 167 -25.89 -3.98 -5.96
C ARG A 167 -25.06 -4.00 -7.26
N PRO A 168 -25.60 -3.56 -8.40
CA PRO A 168 -24.81 -3.42 -9.61
C PRO A 168 -23.63 -2.44 -9.41
N ALA A 169 -22.40 -2.86 -9.74
CA ALA A 169 -21.21 -2.03 -9.59
C ALA A 169 -21.33 -0.70 -10.35
N ALA A 170 -21.96 -0.70 -11.52
CA ALA A 170 -22.20 0.51 -12.31
C ALA A 170 -23.11 1.53 -11.58
N HIS A 171 -24.06 1.09 -10.75
CA HIS A 171 -24.90 2.00 -9.96
C HIS A 171 -24.13 2.66 -8.81
N GLU A 172 -23.13 1.98 -8.30
CA GLU A 172 -22.21 2.51 -7.29
C GLU A 172 -21.03 3.27 -7.92
N GLY A 173 -20.93 3.31 -9.26
CA GLY A 173 -19.83 3.95 -9.98
C GLY A 173 -18.48 3.31 -9.68
N LEU A 174 -18.46 1.99 -9.45
CA LEU A 174 -17.25 1.23 -9.16
C LEU A 174 -16.86 0.33 -10.34
N PRO A 175 -15.55 0.13 -10.59
CA PRO A 175 -15.11 -0.86 -11.55
C PRO A 175 -15.42 -2.28 -11.05
N ALA A 176 -15.92 -3.14 -11.93
CA ALA A 176 -16.00 -4.57 -11.68
C ALA A 176 -14.58 -5.16 -11.88
N SER A 177 -13.76 -5.06 -10.85
CA SER A 177 -12.34 -5.42 -10.88
C SER A 177 -11.90 -6.00 -9.53
N PRO A 178 -11.46 -7.26 -9.50
CA PRO A 178 -10.95 -7.88 -8.27
C PRO A 178 -9.67 -7.21 -7.79
N THR A 179 -8.85 -6.67 -8.69
CA THR A 179 -7.64 -5.94 -8.33
C THR A 179 -7.96 -4.60 -7.66
N PHE A 180 -8.97 -3.88 -8.16
CA PHE A 180 -9.45 -2.66 -7.50
C PHE A 180 -9.99 -2.98 -6.09
N ALA A 181 -10.83 -4.00 -5.95
CA ALA A 181 -11.37 -4.41 -4.67
C ALA A 181 -10.24 -4.78 -3.67
N ALA A 182 -9.23 -5.52 -4.14
CA ALA A 182 -8.05 -5.86 -3.34
C ALA A 182 -7.24 -4.64 -2.92
N SER A 183 -7.03 -3.68 -3.83
CA SER A 183 -6.31 -2.43 -3.53
C SER A 183 -7.02 -1.62 -2.44
N LEU A 184 -8.36 -1.54 -2.55
CA LEU A 184 -9.18 -0.82 -1.57
C LEU A 184 -9.17 -1.50 -0.20
N VAL A 185 -9.27 -2.85 -0.14
CA VAL A 185 -9.14 -3.62 1.10
C VAL A 185 -7.77 -3.40 1.74
N VAL A 186 -6.68 -3.54 0.99
CA VAL A 186 -5.32 -3.39 1.52
C VAL A 186 -5.09 -1.97 2.04
N LEU A 187 -5.48 -0.93 1.29
CA LEU A 187 -5.34 0.46 1.74
C LEU A 187 -6.15 0.73 3.01
N ARG A 188 -7.41 0.22 3.04
CA ARG A 188 -8.27 0.37 4.20
C ARG A 188 -7.64 -0.19 5.47
N GLU A 189 -7.20 -1.44 5.43
CA GLU A 189 -6.61 -2.09 6.61
C GLU A 189 -5.29 -1.43 7.02
N LEU A 190 -4.47 -0.98 6.06
CA LEU A 190 -3.27 -0.20 6.36
C LEU A 190 -3.61 1.09 7.12
N MET A 191 -4.59 1.86 6.66
CA MET A 191 -4.95 3.14 7.29
C MET A 191 -5.59 2.95 8.67
N HIS A 192 -6.38 1.89 8.86
CA HIS A 192 -7.00 1.58 10.15
C HIS A 192 -6.00 1.11 11.20
N HIS A 193 -5.18 0.12 10.86
CA HIS A 193 -4.33 -0.56 11.85
C HIS A 193 -2.97 0.12 12.03
N MET A 194 -2.52 0.94 11.09
CA MET A 194 -1.29 1.72 11.19
C MET A 194 -1.54 3.22 11.49
N PRO A 195 -2.52 3.59 12.27
CA PRO A 195 -3.19 4.84 12.58
C PRO A 195 -2.90 6.01 11.62
N PHE A 196 -3.13 5.80 10.32
CA PHE A 196 -3.06 6.87 9.33
C PHE A 196 -4.45 7.49 9.13
N ALA A 197 -4.62 8.76 9.52
CA ALA A 197 -5.89 9.48 9.35
C ALA A 197 -6.18 9.82 7.88
N GLU A 198 -5.14 9.92 7.07
CA GLU A 198 -5.21 10.28 5.65
C GLU A 198 -3.99 9.76 4.89
N ILE A 199 -4.10 9.68 3.57
CA ILE A 199 -2.98 9.46 2.66
C ILE A 199 -2.90 10.63 1.67
N THR A 200 -1.69 11.16 1.45
CA THR A 200 -1.42 12.17 0.42
C THR A 200 -0.84 11.50 -0.82
N LEU A 201 -1.51 11.68 -1.95
CA LEU A 201 -1.10 11.13 -3.24
C LEU A 201 -0.36 12.19 -4.05
N LEU A 202 0.85 11.85 -4.48
CA LEU A 202 1.77 12.73 -5.21
C LEU A 202 1.76 12.41 -6.69
N ASP A 203 1.70 13.44 -7.53
CA ASP A 203 1.95 13.31 -8.96
C ASP A 203 3.47 13.45 -9.19
N LEU A 204 4.17 12.33 -9.43
CA LEU A 204 5.58 12.35 -9.79
C LEU A 204 5.73 12.89 -11.22
N GLN A 205 6.58 13.90 -11.39
CA GLN A 205 6.93 14.47 -12.69
C GLN A 205 8.09 13.72 -13.35
#